data_4ffa4ba8459e85ece14e61a28d0815ee
#
_entry.id   4ffa4ba8459e85ece14e61a28d0815ee
#
_cell.length_a   1.000
_cell.length_b   1.000
_cell.length_c   1.000
_cell.angle_alpha   90.00
_cell.angle_beta   90.00
_cell.angle_gamma   90.00
#
_symmetry.space_group_name_H-M   'P 1'
#
loop_
_entity.id
_entity.type
_entity.pdbx_description
1 polymer ?
#
loop_
_entity_poly.entity_id
_entity_poly.type
_entity_poly.pdbx_seq_one_letter_code
_entity_poly.pdbx_strand_id
1 'polypeptide(L)'
;MKGMNYQDYIWDLGGTLLDNYETSTAAFVQTLKEFGLQAGHDEVYKALKVSTDYAVQQFAPQEKDFLKFYKANEAEELTHPVLFDGAAELLRRIVAKGGRNFLVSHRDNQVLEILEKTAIASAFTEVVTSANGFPRKPSPDSMLYLKDKYQISSGLVIGDRPLDIEAGQAAGFDTYLFDNMQHLEEFIDID
;
A
#
# COMPACT_ATOMS: atom_id res chain seq x y z
N MET A 1 3.28 7.28 31.09
CA MET A 1 3.38 7.48 29.63
C MET A 1 2.80 6.24 28.95
N LYS A 2 1.76 6.40 28.16
CA LYS A 2 1.36 5.34 27.24
C LYS A 2 2.43 5.26 26.16
N GLY A 3 3.05 4.12 26.01
CA GLY A 3 3.99 3.85 24.92
C GLY A 3 3.28 3.20 23.73
N MET A 4 3.97 3.07 22.61
CA MET A 4 3.48 2.29 21.48
C MET A 4 3.11 0.88 21.93
N ASN A 5 1.97 0.36 21.47
CA ASN A 5 1.52 -0.99 21.79
C ASN A 5 2.41 -2.08 21.16
N TYR A 6 3.15 -1.74 20.10
CA TYR A 6 4.01 -2.66 19.35
C TYR A 6 5.41 -2.07 19.17
N GLN A 7 6.40 -2.95 19.04
CA GLN A 7 7.77 -2.59 18.74
C GLN A 7 8.07 -2.64 17.25
N ASP A 8 7.48 -3.59 16.55
CA ASP A 8 7.75 -3.88 15.15
C ASP A 8 6.48 -3.82 14.32
N TYR A 9 6.59 -3.23 13.14
CA TYR A 9 5.47 -3.01 12.23
C TYR A 9 5.81 -3.57 10.86
N ILE A 10 4.98 -4.45 10.32
CA ILE A 10 5.11 -5.02 8.99
C ILE A 10 4.01 -4.43 8.11
N TRP A 11 4.41 -3.70 7.09
CA TRP A 11 3.53 -2.93 6.23
C TRP A 11 3.34 -3.57 4.86
N ASP A 12 2.11 -3.53 4.34
CA ASP A 12 1.84 -3.60 2.92
C ASP A 12 2.10 -2.24 2.27
N LEU A 13 2.29 -2.18 0.95
CA LEU A 13 2.58 -0.94 0.25
C LEU A 13 1.32 -0.35 -0.42
N GLY A 14 0.85 -0.98 -1.49
CA GLY A 14 -0.28 -0.48 -2.26
C GLY A 14 -1.59 -0.55 -1.48
N GLY A 15 -2.31 0.57 -1.37
CA GLY A 15 -3.56 0.66 -0.61
C GLY A 15 -3.37 0.85 0.90
N THR A 16 -2.15 0.82 1.41
CA THR A 16 -1.82 1.00 2.84
C THR A 16 -0.92 2.20 3.09
N LEU A 17 0.25 2.24 2.48
CA LEU A 17 1.16 3.40 2.50
C LEU A 17 1.04 4.22 1.22
N LEU A 18 0.95 3.54 0.08
CA LEU A 18 0.86 4.14 -1.26
C LEU A 18 -0.61 4.27 -1.65
N ASP A 19 -1.04 5.50 -1.94
CA ASP A 19 -2.37 5.77 -2.50
C ASP A 19 -2.36 5.55 -4.01
N ASN A 20 -2.29 4.29 -4.41
CA ASN A 20 -2.32 3.92 -5.82
C ASN A 20 -3.68 4.18 -6.48
N TYR A 21 -4.75 4.33 -5.72
CA TYR A 21 -6.05 4.76 -6.27
C TYR A 21 -6.02 6.20 -6.73
N GLU A 22 -5.29 7.08 -6.05
CA GLU A 22 -5.09 8.46 -6.52
C GLU A 22 -4.36 8.50 -7.84
N THR A 23 -3.27 7.75 -7.97
CA THR A 23 -2.51 7.60 -9.22
C THR A 23 -3.37 7.02 -10.34
N SER A 24 -4.11 5.95 -10.06
CA SER A 24 -5.01 5.31 -11.02
C SER A 24 -6.16 6.26 -11.43
N THR A 25 -6.68 7.05 -10.49
CA THR A 25 -7.72 8.04 -10.77
C THR A 25 -7.24 9.14 -11.72
N ALA A 26 -6.05 9.67 -11.48
CA ALA A 26 -5.44 10.68 -12.37
C ALA A 26 -5.30 10.15 -13.79
N ALA A 27 -4.78 8.94 -13.95
CA ALA A 27 -4.65 8.27 -15.24
C ALA A 27 -6.01 8.01 -15.92
N PHE A 28 -6.99 7.57 -15.16
CA PHE A 28 -8.33 7.29 -15.68
C PHE A 28 -9.03 8.56 -16.17
N VAL A 29 -8.99 9.62 -15.39
CA VAL A 29 -9.57 10.94 -15.77
C VAL A 29 -8.86 11.49 -17.01
N GLN A 30 -7.53 11.36 -17.09
CA GLN A 30 -6.77 11.76 -18.27
C GLN A 30 -7.22 10.98 -19.52
N THR A 31 -7.37 9.66 -19.39
CA THR A 31 -7.84 8.81 -20.48
C THR A 31 -9.25 9.18 -20.93
N LEU A 32 -10.16 9.45 -19.98
CA LEU A 32 -11.51 9.94 -20.33
C LEU A 32 -11.44 11.19 -21.21
N LYS A 33 -10.60 12.16 -20.86
CA LYS A 33 -10.41 13.39 -21.66
C LYS A 33 -9.89 13.09 -23.06
N GLU A 34 -8.97 12.15 -23.21
CA GLU A 34 -8.45 11.73 -24.52
C GLU A 34 -9.53 11.13 -25.42
N PHE A 35 -10.53 10.47 -24.83
CA PHE A 35 -11.70 9.92 -25.53
C PHE A 35 -12.86 10.92 -25.66
N GLY A 36 -12.70 12.17 -25.23
CA GLY A 36 -13.76 13.18 -25.25
C GLY A 36 -14.85 12.97 -24.20
N LEU A 37 -14.56 12.17 -23.18
CA LEU A 37 -15.45 11.86 -22.06
C LEU A 37 -15.06 12.66 -20.82
N GLN A 38 -16.00 12.78 -19.88
CA GLN A 38 -15.76 13.48 -18.60
C GLN A 38 -16.38 12.71 -17.44
N ALA A 39 -15.66 12.69 -16.32
CA ALA A 39 -16.18 12.27 -15.03
C ALA A 39 -15.41 12.99 -13.93
N GLY A 40 -16.04 13.15 -12.76
CA GLY A 40 -15.42 13.78 -11.60
C GLY A 40 -14.36 12.88 -10.96
N HIS A 41 -13.31 13.49 -10.42
CA HIS A 41 -12.24 12.77 -9.71
C HIS A 41 -12.79 11.82 -8.65
N ASP A 42 -13.65 12.31 -7.75
CA ASP A 42 -14.16 11.52 -6.62
C ASP A 42 -15.03 10.35 -7.06
N GLU A 43 -15.79 10.53 -8.15
CA GLU A 43 -16.62 9.46 -8.72
C GLU A 43 -15.75 8.34 -9.30
N VAL A 44 -14.71 8.71 -10.04
CA VAL A 44 -13.73 7.77 -10.61
C VAL A 44 -12.94 7.06 -9.50
N TYR A 45 -12.48 7.79 -8.51
CA TYR A 45 -11.76 7.24 -7.35
C TYR A 45 -12.59 6.15 -6.65
N LYS A 46 -13.85 6.44 -6.36
CA LYS A 46 -14.77 5.46 -5.73
C LYS A 46 -15.02 4.24 -6.60
N ALA A 47 -15.18 4.44 -7.91
CA ALA A 47 -15.41 3.35 -8.85
C ALA A 47 -14.20 2.43 -8.98
N LEU A 48 -12.98 2.99 -9.04
CA LEU A 48 -11.73 2.23 -9.09
C LEU A 48 -11.49 1.43 -7.81
N LYS A 49 -11.96 1.89 -6.68
CA LYS A 49 -11.94 1.11 -5.42
C LYS A 49 -12.80 -0.14 -5.49
N VAL A 50 -13.86 -0.14 -6.29
CA VAL A 50 -14.64 -1.36 -6.54
C VAL A 50 -13.85 -2.29 -7.47
N SER A 51 -13.58 -1.85 -8.67
CA SER A 51 -12.66 -2.51 -9.62
C SER A 51 -12.43 -1.63 -10.86
N THR A 52 -11.36 -1.92 -11.60
CA THR A 52 -11.11 -1.30 -12.91
C THR A 52 -12.25 -1.57 -13.87
N ASP A 53 -12.73 -2.81 -13.94
CA ASP A 53 -13.83 -3.19 -14.84
C ASP A 53 -15.11 -2.43 -14.50
N TYR A 54 -15.42 -2.28 -13.22
CA TYR A 54 -16.57 -1.48 -12.78
C TYR A 54 -16.44 -0.02 -13.25
N ALA A 55 -15.28 0.59 -13.07
CA ALA A 55 -15.04 1.98 -13.49
C ALA A 55 -15.20 2.14 -15.03
N VAL A 56 -14.63 1.22 -15.81
CA VAL A 56 -14.78 1.23 -17.26
C VAL A 56 -16.25 1.11 -17.68
N GLN A 57 -17.01 0.22 -17.05
CA GLN A 57 -18.44 0.05 -17.34
C GLN A 57 -19.26 1.30 -16.99
N GLN A 58 -18.86 2.02 -15.94
CA GLN A 58 -19.56 3.24 -15.54
C GLN A 58 -19.28 4.44 -16.45
N PHE A 59 -18.02 4.61 -16.89
CA PHE A 59 -17.60 5.86 -17.53
C PHE A 59 -17.23 5.75 -19.01
N ALA A 60 -16.87 4.56 -19.48
CA ALA A 60 -16.41 4.34 -20.87
C ALA A 60 -16.88 2.99 -21.47
N PRO A 61 -18.18 2.59 -21.31
CA PRO A 61 -18.64 1.25 -21.68
C PRO A 61 -18.60 0.97 -23.19
N GLN A 62 -18.56 2.00 -24.02
CA GLN A 62 -18.57 1.89 -25.47
C GLN A 62 -17.19 1.99 -26.11
N GLU A 63 -16.16 2.26 -25.33
CA GLU A 63 -14.81 2.53 -25.82
C GLU A 63 -13.94 1.28 -25.77
N LYS A 64 -13.80 0.59 -26.90
CA LYS A 64 -13.08 -0.70 -26.99
C LYS A 64 -11.62 -0.63 -26.57
N ASP A 65 -10.93 0.47 -26.87
CA ASP A 65 -9.50 0.63 -26.58
C ASP A 65 -9.22 1.38 -25.29
N PHE A 66 -10.25 1.78 -24.54
CA PHE A 66 -10.10 2.58 -23.33
C PHE A 66 -9.14 1.94 -22.32
N LEU A 67 -9.32 0.67 -22.02
CA LEU A 67 -8.50 -0.04 -21.04
C LEU A 67 -7.01 -0.03 -21.43
N LYS A 68 -6.70 -0.17 -22.71
CA LYS A 68 -5.32 -0.14 -23.21
C LYS A 68 -4.67 1.22 -22.98
N PHE A 69 -5.35 2.31 -23.32
CA PHE A 69 -4.84 3.66 -23.11
C PHE A 69 -4.78 4.02 -21.64
N TYR A 70 -5.78 3.62 -20.87
CA TYR A 70 -5.77 3.79 -19.42
C TYR A 70 -4.55 3.10 -18.77
N LYS A 71 -4.26 1.87 -19.13
CA LYS A 71 -3.10 1.15 -18.61
C LYS A 71 -1.76 1.81 -18.96
N ALA A 72 -1.65 2.39 -20.17
CA ALA A 72 -0.47 3.14 -20.55
C ALA A 72 -0.33 4.44 -19.73
N ASN A 73 -1.41 5.18 -19.54
CA ASN A 73 -1.43 6.39 -18.72
C ASN A 73 -1.18 6.07 -17.24
N GLU A 74 -1.72 4.99 -16.73
CA GLU A 74 -1.48 4.52 -15.36
C GLU A 74 0.02 4.20 -15.12
N ALA A 75 0.66 3.55 -16.08
CA ALA A 75 2.10 3.26 -15.99
C ALA A 75 2.95 4.54 -15.95
N GLU A 76 2.55 5.58 -16.69
CA GLU A 76 3.20 6.89 -16.65
C GLU A 76 3.00 7.58 -15.30
N GLU A 77 1.77 7.58 -14.77
CA GLU A 77 1.46 8.17 -13.48
C GLU A 77 2.16 7.45 -12.32
N LEU A 78 2.40 6.14 -12.42
CA LEU A 78 3.14 5.37 -11.42
C LEU A 78 4.61 5.81 -11.27
N THR A 79 5.13 6.59 -12.21
CA THR A 79 6.46 7.23 -12.06
C THR A 79 6.45 8.35 -11.00
N HIS A 80 5.27 8.81 -10.58
CA HIS A 80 5.05 9.84 -9.56
C HIS A 80 4.19 9.27 -8.42
N PRO A 81 4.76 8.38 -7.59
CA PRO A 81 4.00 7.72 -6.53
C PRO A 81 3.53 8.71 -5.47
N VAL A 82 2.32 8.50 -4.96
CA VAL A 82 1.67 9.31 -3.91
C VAL A 82 1.43 8.44 -2.68
N LEU A 83 1.89 8.90 -1.52
CA LEU A 83 1.57 8.27 -0.23
C LEU A 83 0.24 8.79 0.31
N PHE A 84 -0.42 7.97 1.13
CA PHE A 84 -1.50 8.49 1.97
C PHE A 84 -0.97 9.58 2.91
N ASP A 85 -1.79 10.60 3.15
CA ASP A 85 -1.46 11.67 4.10
C ASP A 85 -1.13 11.09 5.48
N GLY A 86 -0.02 11.54 6.05
CA GLY A 86 0.45 11.09 7.35
C GLY A 86 1.29 9.81 7.34
N ALA A 87 1.36 9.07 6.23
CA ALA A 87 2.12 7.81 6.16
C ALA A 87 3.61 8.00 6.45
N ALA A 88 4.26 8.93 5.77
CA ALA A 88 5.68 9.20 5.97
C ALA A 88 5.98 9.67 7.39
N GLU A 89 5.13 10.52 7.94
CA GLU A 89 5.28 11.03 9.31
C GLU A 89 5.14 9.92 10.33
N LEU A 90 4.13 9.06 10.20
CA LEU A 90 3.92 7.93 11.10
C LEU A 90 5.11 6.97 11.11
N LEU A 91 5.64 6.62 9.94
CA LEU A 91 6.83 5.77 9.82
C LEU A 91 8.03 6.35 10.57
N ARG A 92 8.26 7.66 10.42
CA ARG A 92 9.37 8.35 11.10
C ARG A 92 9.16 8.44 12.61
N ARG A 93 7.92 8.66 13.06
CA ARG A 93 7.58 8.68 14.50
C ARG A 93 7.82 7.31 15.14
N ILE A 94 7.46 6.23 14.47
CA ILE A 94 7.75 4.87 14.94
C ILE A 94 9.25 4.69 15.16
N VAL A 95 10.08 5.05 14.18
CA VAL A 95 11.54 4.95 14.30
C VAL A 95 12.08 5.85 15.43
N ALA A 96 11.60 7.09 15.51
CA ALA A 96 12.02 8.04 16.54
C ALA A 96 11.72 7.53 17.97
N LYS A 97 10.68 6.72 18.12
CA LYS A 97 10.32 6.10 19.41
C LYS A 97 10.98 4.73 19.63
N GLY A 98 11.93 4.35 18.77
CA GLY A 98 12.70 3.11 18.89
C GLY A 98 12.04 1.89 18.30
N GLY A 99 10.92 2.04 17.57
CA GLY A 99 10.28 0.96 16.81
C GLY A 99 10.97 0.70 15.48
N ARG A 100 10.59 -0.39 14.83
CA ARG A 100 11.11 -0.79 13.52
C ARG A 100 9.98 -0.98 12.53
N ASN A 101 10.22 -0.58 11.29
CA ASN A 101 9.30 -0.80 10.16
C ASN A 101 9.91 -1.80 9.19
N PHE A 102 9.08 -2.70 8.70
CA PHE A 102 9.38 -3.67 7.66
C PHE A 102 8.32 -3.55 6.55
N LEU A 103 8.71 -3.77 5.32
CA LEU A 103 7.77 -3.81 4.20
C LEU A 103 7.73 -5.21 3.60
N VAL A 104 6.54 -5.71 3.30
CA VAL A 104 6.32 -6.93 2.50
C VAL A 104 5.41 -6.58 1.34
N SER A 105 5.99 -6.57 0.14
CA SER A 105 5.28 -6.31 -1.11
C SER A 105 5.56 -7.42 -2.12
N HIS A 106 4.55 -7.77 -2.93
CA HIS A 106 4.73 -8.74 -4.03
C HIS A 106 5.11 -8.08 -5.36
N ARG A 107 5.32 -6.77 -5.36
CA ARG A 107 5.91 -6.07 -6.50
C ARG A 107 7.39 -6.41 -6.61
N ASP A 108 7.95 -6.17 -7.78
CA ASP A 108 9.38 -6.33 -8.04
C ASP A 108 10.25 -5.22 -7.41
N ASN A 109 11.46 -5.08 -7.89
CA ASN A 109 12.41 -4.07 -7.39
C ASN A 109 11.98 -2.62 -7.62
N GLN A 110 10.90 -2.36 -8.37
CA GLN A 110 10.32 -1.00 -8.47
C GLN A 110 9.87 -0.47 -7.09
N VAL A 111 9.61 -1.37 -6.14
CA VAL A 111 9.33 -0.99 -4.75
C VAL A 111 10.43 -0.08 -4.20
N LEU A 112 11.70 -0.44 -4.41
CA LEU A 112 12.83 0.34 -3.89
C LEU A 112 12.86 1.75 -4.48
N GLU A 113 12.57 1.89 -5.77
CA GLU A 113 12.46 3.19 -6.43
C GLU A 113 11.29 4.02 -5.89
N ILE A 114 10.13 3.39 -5.64
CA ILE A 114 8.97 4.05 -5.03
C ILE A 114 9.32 4.59 -3.64
N LEU A 115 10.00 3.79 -2.81
CA LEU A 115 10.39 4.20 -1.45
C LEU A 115 11.38 5.36 -1.47
N GLU A 116 12.31 5.39 -2.43
CA GLU A 116 13.24 6.50 -2.61
C GLU A 116 12.52 7.78 -3.08
N LYS A 117 11.67 7.68 -4.10
CA LYS A 117 10.91 8.82 -4.63
C LYS A 117 9.97 9.44 -3.60
N THR A 118 9.45 8.64 -2.69
CA THR A 118 8.56 9.10 -1.59
C THR A 118 9.32 9.46 -0.32
N ALA A 119 10.64 9.34 -0.32
CA ALA A 119 11.54 9.65 0.80
C ALA A 119 11.22 8.90 2.09
N ILE A 120 10.77 7.63 1.98
CA ILE A 120 10.51 6.76 3.14
C ILE A 120 11.43 5.55 3.24
N ALA A 121 12.34 5.37 2.27
CA ALA A 121 13.23 4.20 2.24
C ALA A 121 14.01 4.02 3.54
N SER A 122 14.55 5.11 4.10
CA SER A 122 15.34 5.08 5.34
C SER A 122 14.54 4.73 6.60
N ALA A 123 13.21 4.75 6.53
CA ALA A 123 12.35 4.41 7.67
C ALA A 123 12.16 2.89 7.83
N PHE A 124 12.61 2.08 6.87
CA PHE A 124 12.46 0.62 6.89
C PHE A 124 13.76 -0.07 7.28
N THR A 125 13.65 -1.04 8.20
CA THR A 125 14.77 -1.92 8.58
C THR A 125 15.04 -2.95 7.48
N GLU A 126 14.00 -3.52 6.89
CA GLU A 126 14.11 -4.41 5.72
C GLU A 126 12.88 -4.30 4.84
N VAL A 127 13.10 -4.48 3.55
CA VAL A 127 12.07 -4.49 2.51
C VAL A 127 12.12 -5.85 1.81
N VAL A 128 11.00 -6.58 1.84
CA VAL A 128 10.83 -7.84 1.13
C VAL A 128 10.00 -7.60 -0.13
N THR A 129 10.53 -8.01 -1.27
CA THR A 129 9.88 -7.88 -2.58
C THR A 129 9.72 -9.25 -3.24
N SER A 130 9.12 -9.29 -4.43
CA SER A 130 9.03 -10.52 -5.22
C SER A 130 10.40 -11.13 -5.54
N ALA A 131 11.47 -10.31 -5.60
CA ALA A 131 12.84 -10.77 -5.84
C ALA A 131 13.40 -11.66 -4.74
N ASN A 132 12.84 -11.60 -3.53
CA ASN A 132 13.22 -12.49 -2.43
C ASN A 132 12.74 -13.93 -2.62
N GLY A 133 11.79 -14.19 -3.53
CA GLY A 133 11.36 -15.53 -3.90
C GLY A 133 10.39 -16.20 -2.92
N PHE A 134 9.86 -15.50 -1.95
CA PHE A 134 8.84 -16.05 -1.06
C PHE A 134 7.49 -16.24 -1.76
N PRO A 135 6.70 -17.26 -1.37
CA PRO A 135 5.32 -17.36 -1.81
C PRO A 135 4.53 -16.08 -1.47
N ARG A 136 3.57 -15.76 -2.34
CA ARG A 136 2.72 -14.57 -2.15
C ARG A 136 1.79 -14.74 -0.95
N LYS A 137 1.45 -13.60 -0.32
CA LYS A 137 0.35 -13.57 0.65
C LYS A 137 -0.92 -14.19 0.05
N PRO A 138 -1.69 -15.01 0.75
CA PRO A 138 -1.73 -15.16 2.20
C PRO A 138 -0.70 -16.11 2.83
N SER A 139 0.30 -16.61 2.07
CA SER A 139 1.40 -17.38 2.69
C SER A 139 2.12 -16.54 3.75
N PRO A 140 2.41 -17.11 4.92
CA PRO A 140 3.11 -16.40 5.99
C PRO A 140 4.63 -16.36 5.82
N ASP A 141 5.20 -16.99 4.80
CA ASP A 141 6.62 -17.27 4.70
C ASP A 141 7.51 -16.02 4.75
N SER A 142 7.13 -14.95 4.05
CA SER A 142 7.85 -13.67 4.08
C SER A 142 7.85 -13.02 5.46
N MET A 143 6.74 -13.13 6.18
CA MET A 143 6.59 -12.58 7.52
C MET A 143 7.29 -13.44 8.57
N LEU A 144 7.26 -14.76 8.43
CA LEU A 144 8.03 -15.69 9.27
C LEU A 144 9.54 -15.47 9.12
N TYR A 145 10.00 -15.23 7.90
CA TYR A 145 11.39 -14.86 7.64
C TYR A 145 11.82 -13.62 8.43
N LEU A 146 11.03 -12.55 8.41
CA LEU A 146 11.29 -11.32 9.17
C LEU A 146 11.23 -11.58 10.67
N LYS A 147 10.23 -12.33 11.12
CA LYS A 147 10.04 -12.68 12.54
C LYS A 147 11.26 -13.40 13.10
N ASP A 148 11.77 -14.39 12.38
CA ASP A 148 12.92 -15.17 12.77
C ASP A 148 14.20 -14.35 12.72
N LYS A 149 14.47 -13.67 11.61
CA LYS A 149 15.69 -12.89 11.40
C LYS A 149 15.86 -11.77 12.43
N TYR A 150 14.80 -11.07 12.76
CA TYR A 150 14.82 -9.90 13.66
C TYR A 150 14.32 -10.19 15.06
N GLN A 151 14.01 -11.45 15.37
CA GLN A 151 13.51 -11.89 16.69
C GLN A 151 12.31 -11.05 17.15
N ILE A 152 11.32 -10.89 16.27
CA ILE A 152 10.14 -10.06 16.53
C ILE A 152 9.23 -10.76 17.51
N SER A 153 9.03 -10.15 18.68
CA SER A 153 8.15 -10.64 19.75
C SER A 153 6.85 -9.85 19.88
N SER A 154 6.84 -8.58 19.50
CA SER A 154 5.68 -7.70 19.57
C SER A 154 5.53 -6.97 18.24
N GLY A 155 4.84 -7.61 17.30
CA GLY A 155 4.67 -7.12 15.93
C GLY A 155 3.23 -6.96 15.53
N LEU A 156 2.98 -5.95 14.69
CA LEU A 156 1.70 -5.67 14.06
C LEU A 156 1.86 -5.72 12.54
N VAL A 157 1.03 -6.52 11.87
CA VAL A 157 0.91 -6.53 10.41
C VAL A 157 -0.21 -5.60 9.98
N ILE A 158 0.07 -4.70 9.06
CA ILE A 158 -0.85 -3.67 8.57
C ILE A 158 -1.01 -3.83 7.06
N GLY A 159 -2.23 -4.04 6.62
CA GLY A 159 -2.58 -4.15 5.21
C GLY A 159 -4.05 -3.84 4.97
N ASP A 160 -4.41 -3.57 3.71
CA ASP A 160 -5.76 -3.15 3.32
C ASP A 160 -6.62 -4.30 2.76
N ARG A 161 -6.04 -5.50 2.64
CA ARG A 161 -6.76 -6.66 2.08
C ARG A 161 -6.77 -7.85 3.04
N PRO A 162 -7.81 -8.71 2.96
CA PRO A 162 -7.88 -9.92 3.78
C PRO A 162 -6.64 -10.80 3.72
N LEU A 163 -5.99 -10.90 2.55
CA LEU A 163 -4.79 -11.72 2.38
C LEU A 163 -3.59 -11.25 3.23
N ASP A 164 -3.50 -9.93 3.51
CA ASP A 164 -2.47 -9.39 4.41
C ASP A 164 -2.71 -9.85 5.85
N ILE A 165 -3.98 -9.81 6.26
CA ILE A 165 -4.42 -10.22 7.59
C ILE A 165 -4.22 -11.72 7.79
N GLU A 166 -4.62 -12.54 6.83
CA GLU A 166 -4.43 -13.99 6.86
C GLU A 166 -2.95 -14.37 6.99
N ALA A 167 -2.08 -13.72 6.20
CA ALA A 167 -0.64 -13.96 6.26
C ALA A 167 -0.06 -13.59 7.63
N GLY A 168 -0.46 -12.44 8.17
CA GLY A 168 -0.02 -11.97 9.50
C GLY A 168 -0.46 -12.91 10.61
N GLN A 169 -1.71 -13.33 10.61
CA GLN A 169 -2.25 -14.26 11.59
C GLN A 169 -1.58 -15.63 11.51
N ALA A 170 -1.35 -16.15 10.30
CA ALA A 170 -0.65 -17.41 10.10
C ALA A 170 0.82 -17.36 10.58
N ALA A 171 1.45 -16.18 10.55
CA ALA A 171 2.78 -15.95 11.08
C ALA A 171 2.79 -15.71 12.62
N GLY A 172 1.62 -15.64 13.25
CA GLY A 172 1.49 -15.41 14.69
C GLY A 172 1.63 -13.96 15.12
N PHE A 173 1.32 -13.02 14.22
CA PHE A 173 1.28 -11.58 14.52
C PHE A 173 -0.14 -11.11 14.83
N ASP A 174 -0.23 -10.04 15.58
CA ASP A 174 -1.43 -9.20 15.58
C ASP A 174 -1.55 -8.51 14.23
N THR A 175 -2.77 -8.20 13.83
CA THR A 175 -3.07 -7.65 12.51
C THR A 175 -4.01 -6.47 12.60
N TYR A 176 -3.89 -5.56 11.63
CA TYR A 176 -4.78 -4.42 11.48
C TYR A 176 -5.20 -4.26 10.01
N LEU A 177 -6.50 -4.32 9.77
CA LEU A 177 -7.05 -4.06 8.43
C LEU A 177 -7.14 -2.54 8.23
N PHE A 178 -6.27 -2.04 7.37
CA PHE A 178 -6.10 -0.61 7.14
C PHE A 178 -7.30 0.00 6.40
N ASP A 179 -7.78 1.11 6.92
CA ASP A 179 -8.78 1.97 6.30
C ASP A 179 -8.27 3.40 6.09
N ASN A 180 -7.69 4.02 7.13
CA ASN A 180 -7.05 5.33 7.04
C ASN A 180 -5.99 5.51 8.15
N MET A 181 -5.12 6.50 7.97
CA MET A 181 -4.00 6.74 8.90
C MET A 181 -4.46 7.20 10.28
N GLN A 182 -5.53 7.98 10.37
CA GLN A 182 -6.03 8.47 11.67
C GLN A 182 -6.45 7.31 12.57
N HIS A 183 -7.26 6.39 12.06
CA HIS A 183 -7.70 5.22 12.81
C HIS A 183 -6.53 4.32 13.20
N LEU A 184 -5.56 4.17 12.31
CA LEU A 184 -4.35 3.39 12.60
C LEU A 184 -3.53 4.02 13.74
N GLU A 185 -3.31 5.33 13.70
CA GLU A 185 -2.58 6.05 14.76
C GLU A 185 -3.26 5.91 16.12
N GLU A 186 -4.59 6.01 16.14
CA GLU A 186 -5.39 5.80 17.35
C GLU A 186 -5.24 4.36 17.87
N PHE A 187 -5.23 3.38 16.98
CA PHE A 187 -5.10 1.97 17.33
C PHE A 187 -3.73 1.64 17.94
N ILE A 188 -2.66 2.15 17.37
CA ILE A 188 -1.29 1.87 17.87
C ILE A 188 -0.89 2.75 19.05
N ASP A 189 -1.71 3.74 19.41
CA ASP A 189 -1.52 4.63 20.57
C ASP A 189 -0.13 5.30 20.55
N ILE A 190 0.21 5.86 19.40
CA ILE A 190 1.47 6.58 19.22
C ILE A 190 1.25 8.09 19.41
N ASP A 191 1.83 8.65 20.48
CA ASP A 191 1.77 10.09 20.78
C ASP A 191 2.96 10.87 20.19
#